data_68e825430643d64bc58e736c0505300f
#
_entry.id   68e825430643d64bc58e736c0505300f
#
_cell.length_a   1.000
_cell.length_b   1.000
_cell.length_c   1.000
_cell.angle_alpha   90.00
_cell.angle_beta   90.00
_cell.angle_gamma   90.00
#
_symmetry.space_group_name_H-M   'P 1'
#
loop_
_entity.id
_entity.type
_entity.pdbx_description
1 polymer ?
#
loop_
_entity_poly.entity_id
_entity_poly.type
_entity_poly.pdbx_seq_one_letter_code
_entity_poly.pdbx_strand_id
1 'polypeptide(L)'
;SDLVTGTHGMAYVEMTRLMMKQFGLDVMQDKKNNSFIIPKKAAYESLDYDIEPDVSAACYFYAMSPLLHVKSQVMGVHQNSLQGDVAFLDVLADMGCTISDEADGIVCMPPKNAHIHGGSWDLSTFSDQALTLAAIAPFANEPVGIEGISHIRLQECDRINAIEENLAELGVRVEETENGLRIYPAERIKPCQIKTYDDHRVAMSFTLPGLKAEGVEIIDPYCCRKTFEDFYEVLEESVY
;
A
#
# COMPACT_ATOMS: atom_id res chain seq x y z
N SER A 1 -31.21 8.15 5.84
CA SER A 1 -30.02 8.39 5.02
C SER A 1 -29.56 7.05 4.48
N ASP A 2 -29.73 6.89 3.18
CA ASP A 2 -29.30 5.68 2.48
C ASP A 2 -27.78 5.60 2.60
N LEU A 3 -27.34 4.74 3.50
CA LEU A 3 -25.93 4.37 3.58
C LEU A 3 -25.58 3.67 2.28
N VAL A 4 -24.64 4.24 1.56
CA VAL A 4 -24.04 3.62 0.39
C VAL A 4 -23.63 2.20 0.78
N THR A 5 -24.26 1.22 0.17
CA THR A 5 -24.02 -0.19 0.42
C THR A 5 -22.73 -0.65 -0.26
N GLY A 6 -21.62 0.05 0.00
CA GLY A 6 -20.30 -0.35 -0.46
C GLY A 6 -19.55 -1.02 0.68
N THR A 7 -18.92 -2.14 0.40
CA THR A 7 -18.01 -2.83 1.34
C THR A 7 -16.63 -2.15 1.40
N HIS A 8 -16.38 -1.24 0.49
CA HIS A 8 -15.13 -0.49 0.40
C HIS A 8 -14.99 0.48 1.58
N GLY A 9 -13.84 0.54 2.20
CA GLY A 9 -13.57 1.38 3.37
C GLY A 9 -13.98 0.77 4.71
N MET A 10 -14.52 -0.43 4.75
CA MET A 10 -14.87 -1.10 6.02
C MET A 10 -13.64 -1.34 6.91
N ALA A 11 -12.45 -1.49 6.33
CA ALA A 11 -11.20 -1.60 7.08
C ALA A 11 -10.95 -0.34 7.93
N TYR A 12 -11.18 0.86 7.37
CA TYR A 12 -11.06 2.13 8.11
C TYR A 12 -12.13 2.29 9.19
N VAL A 13 -13.35 1.82 8.93
CA VAL A 13 -14.43 1.80 9.95
C VAL A 13 -14.05 0.88 11.09
N GLU A 14 -13.52 -0.30 10.80
CA GLU A 14 -13.07 -1.26 11.82
C GLU A 14 -11.88 -0.72 12.62
N MET A 15 -10.90 -0.11 11.97
CA MET A 15 -9.78 0.56 12.63
C MET A 15 -10.28 1.64 13.60
N THR A 16 -11.23 2.48 13.16
CA THR A 16 -11.86 3.48 14.02
C THR A 16 -12.57 2.85 15.21
N ARG A 17 -13.33 1.76 14.99
CA ARG A 17 -14.05 1.04 16.05
C ARG A 17 -13.10 0.43 17.07
N LEU A 18 -12.00 -0.17 16.60
CA LEU A 18 -10.98 -0.77 17.47
C LEU A 18 -10.25 0.31 18.28
N MET A 19 -9.92 1.45 17.67
CA MET A 19 -9.35 2.59 18.38
C MET A 19 -10.31 3.15 19.43
N MET A 20 -11.59 3.33 19.11
CA MET A 20 -12.62 3.75 20.08
C MET A 20 -12.68 2.77 21.27
N LYS A 21 -12.55 1.46 21.01
CA LYS A 21 -12.52 0.44 22.05
C LYS A 21 -11.30 0.56 22.98
N GLN A 22 -10.14 0.91 22.44
CA GLN A 22 -8.93 1.16 23.26
C GLN A 22 -9.15 2.31 24.23
N PHE A 23 -9.93 3.33 23.82
CA PHE A 23 -10.34 4.45 24.69
C PHE A 23 -11.61 4.20 25.52
N GLY A 24 -11.92 2.90 25.78
CA GLY A 24 -13.03 2.51 26.66
C GLY A 24 -14.42 2.52 26.05
N LEU A 25 -14.55 2.81 24.74
CA LEU A 25 -15.84 2.92 24.07
C LEU A 25 -16.07 1.75 23.12
N ASP A 26 -16.84 0.74 23.58
CA ASP A 26 -17.15 -0.43 22.76
C ASP A 26 -18.37 -0.18 21.87
N VAL A 27 -18.13 -0.06 20.57
CA VAL A 27 -19.15 0.10 19.53
C VAL A 27 -19.52 -1.28 18.98
N MET A 28 -20.80 -1.65 19.16
CA MET A 28 -21.29 -2.92 18.65
C MET A 28 -21.66 -2.81 17.16
N GLN A 29 -21.23 -3.79 16.37
CA GLN A 29 -21.65 -3.91 14.97
C GLN A 29 -22.85 -4.86 14.87
N ASP A 30 -23.94 -4.38 14.31
CA ASP A 30 -25.05 -5.22 13.86
C ASP A 30 -24.87 -5.57 12.38
N LYS A 31 -24.23 -6.70 12.13
CA LYS A 31 -23.96 -7.19 10.77
C LYS A 31 -25.24 -7.44 9.96
N LYS A 32 -26.37 -7.75 10.62
CA LYS A 32 -27.63 -8.05 9.94
C LYS A 32 -28.26 -6.79 9.34
N ASN A 33 -28.16 -5.68 10.04
CA ASN A 33 -28.73 -4.41 9.62
C ASN A 33 -27.68 -3.42 9.07
N ASN A 34 -26.44 -3.89 8.88
CA ASN A 34 -25.29 -3.07 8.45
C ASN A 34 -25.20 -1.75 9.22
N SER A 35 -25.29 -1.82 10.55
CA SER A 35 -25.33 -0.65 11.43
C SER A 35 -24.39 -0.78 12.62
N PHE A 36 -24.06 0.37 13.21
CA PHE A 36 -23.23 0.46 14.40
C PHE A 36 -24.04 1.06 15.55
N ILE A 37 -23.93 0.47 16.74
CA ILE A 37 -24.63 0.90 17.95
C ILE A 37 -23.61 1.50 18.90
N ILE A 38 -23.72 2.81 19.13
CA ILE A 38 -22.91 3.54 20.11
C ILE A 38 -23.72 3.67 21.40
N PRO A 39 -23.20 3.24 22.56
CA PRO A 39 -23.92 3.33 23.85
C PRO A 39 -24.27 4.78 24.20
N LYS A 40 -25.51 5.03 24.62
CA LYS A 40 -26.02 6.39 24.89
C LYS A 40 -25.27 7.16 25.99
N LYS A 41 -24.59 6.46 26.91
CA LYS A 41 -23.80 7.06 28.00
C LYS A 41 -22.30 6.78 27.83
N ALA A 42 -21.86 6.56 26.61
CA ALA A 42 -20.46 6.29 26.32
C ALA A 42 -19.61 7.55 26.57
N ALA A 43 -18.48 7.36 27.20
CA ALA A 43 -17.46 8.38 27.39
C ALA A 43 -16.11 7.74 27.09
N TYR A 44 -15.22 8.53 26.52
CA TYR A 44 -13.84 8.09 26.34
C TYR A 44 -13.08 8.13 27.67
N GLU A 45 -12.25 7.12 27.87
CA GLU A 45 -11.30 7.09 28.97
C GLU A 45 -9.99 7.73 28.54
N SER A 46 -9.41 8.55 29.42
CA SER A 46 -8.10 9.14 29.19
C SER A 46 -7.03 8.05 29.38
N LEU A 47 -6.11 7.94 28.43
CA LEU A 47 -4.96 7.06 28.53
C LEU A 47 -3.75 7.68 27.80
N ASP A 48 -2.55 7.31 28.21
CA ASP A 48 -1.36 7.56 27.42
C ASP A 48 -1.38 6.64 26.21
N TYR A 49 -1.26 7.22 25.01
CA TYR A 49 -1.44 6.49 23.77
C TYR A 49 -0.27 6.71 22.82
N ASP A 50 0.41 5.63 22.47
CA ASP A 50 1.44 5.63 21.45
C ASP A 50 0.77 5.49 20.07
N ILE A 51 0.96 6.50 19.21
CA ILE A 51 0.41 6.49 17.86
C ILE A 51 1.26 5.54 17.02
N GLU A 52 0.61 4.58 16.35
CA GLU A 52 1.29 3.69 15.41
C GLU A 52 1.95 4.47 14.26
N PRO A 53 3.12 4.03 13.77
CA PRO A 53 3.67 4.53 12.52
C PRO A 53 2.70 4.34 11.36
N ASP A 54 2.80 5.18 10.34
CA ASP A 54 2.01 5.04 9.10
C ASP A 54 2.45 3.79 8.32
N VAL A 55 1.62 2.74 8.38
CA VAL A 55 1.90 1.46 7.69
C VAL A 55 1.77 1.62 6.18
N SER A 56 0.90 2.51 5.69
CA SER A 56 0.82 2.79 4.25
C SER A 56 2.16 3.33 3.73
N ALA A 57 2.77 4.26 4.46
CA ALA A 57 4.10 4.78 4.13
C ALA A 57 5.19 3.71 4.27
N ALA A 58 5.12 2.88 5.30
CA ALA A 58 6.07 1.78 5.52
C ALA A 58 6.11 0.79 4.34
N CYS A 59 4.98 0.57 3.66
CA CYS A 59 4.90 -0.37 2.54
C CYS A 59 5.81 -0.01 1.37
N TYR A 60 6.07 1.27 1.11
CA TYR A 60 7.05 1.67 0.09
C TYR A 60 8.45 1.16 0.41
N PHE A 61 8.86 1.26 1.67
CA PHE A 61 10.17 0.79 2.13
C PHE A 61 10.24 -0.74 2.17
N TYR A 62 9.17 -1.43 2.56
CA TYR A 62 9.13 -2.89 2.49
C TYR A 62 9.21 -3.40 1.04
N ALA A 63 8.56 -2.72 0.08
CA ALA A 63 8.61 -3.06 -1.34
C ALA A 63 10.02 -2.93 -1.94
N MET A 64 10.90 -2.13 -1.34
CA MET A 64 12.32 -2.05 -1.73
C MET A 64 13.06 -3.37 -1.49
N SER A 65 12.64 -4.19 -0.53
CA SER A 65 13.32 -5.44 -0.21
C SER A 65 13.38 -6.40 -1.39
N PRO A 66 12.27 -6.85 -2.00
CA PRO A 66 12.34 -7.69 -3.19
C PRO A 66 12.92 -6.96 -4.39
N LEU A 67 12.62 -5.66 -4.55
CA LEU A 67 13.01 -4.87 -5.70
C LEU A 67 14.54 -4.70 -5.80
N LEU A 68 15.18 -4.30 -4.71
CA LEU A 68 16.63 -4.00 -4.64
C LEU A 68 17.46 -5.18 -4.10
N HIS A 69 16.81 -6.25 -3.68
CA HIS A 69 17.41 -7.40 -3.02
C HIS A 69 18.18 -7.03 -1.74
N VAL A 70 17.54 -6.23 -0.89
CA VAL A 70 18.09 -5.74 0.38
C VAL A 70 17.17 -6.10 1.56
N LYS A 71 17.72 -6.16 2.77
CA LYS A 71 16.91 -6.17 3.99
C LYS A 71 16.22 -4.81 4.12
N SER A 72 14.91 -4.81 4.38
CA SER A 72 14.16 -3.62 4.80
C SER A 72 13.60 -3.83 6.20
N GLN A 73 13.61 -2.79 7.01
CA GLN A 73 13.01 -2.77 8.36
C GLN A 73 12.41 -1.40 8.63
N VAL A 74 11.17 -1.36 9.11
CA VAL A 74 10.53 -0.14 9.56
C VAL A 74 10.24 -0.24 11.05
N MET A 75 10.80 0.72 11.79
CA MET A 75 10.72 0.76 13.25
C MET A 75 9.29 0.98 13.74
N GLY A 76 8.89 0.24 14.77
CA GLY A 76 7.59 0.40 15.43
C GLY A 76 6.39 -0.12 14.63
N VAL A 77 6.56 -0.64 13.42
CA VAL A 77 5.50 -1.33 12.67
C VAL A 77 5.47 -2.79 13.10
N HIS A 78 4.31 -3.29 13.51
CA HIS A 78 4.12 -4.65 13.99
C HIS A 78 2.90 -5.32 13.34
N GLN A 79 2.86 -6.67 13.32
CA GLN A 79 1.77 -7.43 12.71
C GLN A 79 0.40 -7.20 13.37
N ASN A 80 0.38 -6.75 14.63
CA ASN A 80 -0.84 -6.41 15.35
C ASN A 80 -1.33 -4.98 15.09
N SER A 81 -0.77 -4.26 14.12
CA SER A 81 -1.23 -2.93 13.73
C SER A 81 -2.73 -2.93 13.42
N LEU A 82 -3.41 -1.86 13.80
CA LEU A 82 -4.82 -1.65 13.45
C LEU A 82 -5.00 -1.26 11.97
N GLN A 83 -3.93 -0.85 11.30
CA GLN A 83 -3.94 -0.41 9.90
C GLN A 83 -3.97 -1.62 8.97
N GLY A 84 -4.99 -1.68 8.09
CA GLY A 84 -5.19 -2.81 7.17
C GLY A 84 -4.04 -3.04 6.19
N ASP A 85 -3.26 -2.00 5.92
CA ASP A 85 -2.11 -2.04 5.00
C ASP A 85 -1.00 -3.00 5.43
N VAL A 86 -0.97 -3.42 6.71
CA VAL A 86 -0.05 -4.45 7.18
C VAL A 86 -0.20 -5.77 6.39
N ALA A 87 -1.38 -6.04 5.83
CA ALA A 87 -1.64 -7.20 4.97
C ALA A 87 -0.82 -7.19 3.66
N PHE A 88 -0.26 -6.06 3.26
CA PHE A 88 0.67 -6.01 2.13
C PHE A 88 1.93 -6.86 2.36
N LEU A 89 2.32 -7.06 3.62
CA LEU A 89 3.44 -7.94 3.96
C LEU A 89 3.17 -9.42 3.63
N ASP A 90 1.90 -9.85 3.68
CA ASP A 90 1.52 -11.19 3.25
C ASP A 90 1.69 -11.34 1.74
N VAL A 91 1.36 -10.29 0.97
CA VAL A 91 1.62 -10.24 -0.48
C VAL A 91 3.13 -10.36 -0.77
N LEU A 92 3.96 -9.60 -0.04
CA LEU A 92 5.42 -9.70 -0.19
C LEU A 92 5.96 -11.09 0.20
N ALA A 93 5.36 -11.73 1.21
CA ALA A 93 5.72 -13.10 1.60
C ALA A 93 5.39 -14.10 0.47
N ASP A 94 4.20 -13.99 -0.14
CA ASP A 94 3.81 -14.81 -1.30
C ASP A 94 4.71 -14.53 -2.51
N MET A 95 5.20 -13.30 -2.67
CA MET A 95 6.18 -12.93 -3.69
C MET A 95 7.59 -13.46 -3.40
N GLY A 96 7.77 -14.17 -2.27
CA GLY A 96 9.01 -14.89 -1.91
C GLY A 96 9.86 -14.24 -0.83
N CYS A 97 9.43 -13.10 -0.26
CA CYS A 97 10.10 -12.47 0.86
C CYS A 97 9.93 -13.30 2.16
N THR A 98 10.84 -13.11 3.09
CA THR A 98 10.67 -13.63 4.47
C THR A 98 10.33 -12.47 5.39
N ILE A 99 9.18 -12.55 6.03
CA ILE A 99 8.70 -11.53 6.97
C ILE A 99 8.90 -12.02 8.40
N SER A 100 9.48 -11.19 9.25
CA SER A 100 9.60 -11.45 10.69
C SER A 100 9.22 -10.20 11.49
N ASP A 101 8.40 -10.39 12.53
CA ASP A 101 8.07 -9.33 13.48
C ASP A 101 9.06 -9.38 14.63
N GLU A 102 9.96 -8.41 14.69
CA GLU A 102 11.03 -8.32 15.66
C GLU A 102 10.74 -7.24 16.72
N ALA A 103 11.52 -7.16 17.77
CA ALA A 103 11.29 -6.25 18.90
C ALA A 103 11.17 -4.77 18.46
N ASP A 104 11.94 -4.38 17.45
CA ASP A 104 12.01 -2.99 16.96
C ASP A 104 11.10 -2.72 15.75
N GLY A 105 10.40 -3.74 15.26
CA GLY A 105 9.52 -3.64 14.11
C GLY A 105 9.72 -4.74 13.07
N ILE A 106 8.84 -4.79 12.09
CA ILE A 106 8.84 -5.83 11.06
C ILE A 106 10.05 -5.70 10.15
N VAL A 107 10.68 -6.84 9.90
CA VAL A 107 11.76 -7.05 8.95
C VAL A 107 11.23 -7.79 7.73
N CYS A 108 11.53 -7.27 6.54
CA CYS A 108 11.32 -7.91 5.25
C CYS A 108 12.68 -8.26 4.63
N MET A 109 12.93 -9.55 4.48
CA MET A 109 14.11 -10.07 3.79
C MET A 109 13.75 -10.43 2.34
N PRO A 110 14.60 -10.13 1.36
CA PRO A 110 14.32 -10.40 -0.04
C PRO A 110 14.24 -11.90 -0.34
N PRO A 111 13.62 -12.29 -1.48
CA PRO A 111 13.61 -13.67 -1.94
C PRO A 111 15.04 -14.21 -2.09
N LYS A 112 15.31 -15.41 -1.56
CA LYS A 112 16.67 -16.01 -1.54
C LYS A 112 17.36 -16.09 -2.90
N ASN A 113 16.59 -16.28 -3.97
CA ASN A 113 17.10 -16.47 -5.33
C ASN A 113 16.94 -15.23 -6.21
N ALA A 114 16.67 -14.06 -5.63
CA ALA A 114 16.31 -12.83 -6.36
C ALA A 114 15.11 -13.01 -7.32
N HIS A 115 14.30 -14.04 -7.14
CA HIS A 115 13.09 -14.30 -7.91
C HIS A 115 11.88 -13.74 -7.17
N ILE A 116 11.28 -12.73 -7.76
CA ILE A 116 10.03 -12.16 -7.28
C ILE A 116 8.89 -12.93 -7.93
N HIS A 117 8.14 -13.71 -7.16
CA HIS A 117 7.03 -14.50 -7.69
C HIS A 117 5.86 -13.59 -8.07
N GLY A 118 5.21 -13.92 -9.20
CA GLY A 118 3.90 -13.36 -9.52
C GLY A 118 2.78 -14.08 -8.80
N GLY A 119 1.57 -13.59 -8.97
CA GLY A 119 0.36 -14.14 -8.36
C GLY A 119 -0.83 -13.22 -8.58
N SER A 120 -1.94 -13.49 -7.90
CA SER A 120 -3.10 -12.60 -7.93
C SER A 120 -3.65 -12.44 -6.51
N TRP A 121 -3.87 -11.19 -6.10
CA TRP A 121 -4.28 -10.86 -4.74
C TRP A 121 -5.46 -9.89 -4.75
N ASP A 122 -6.39 -10.11 -3.84
CA ASP A 122 -7.49 -9.19 -3.56
C ASP A 122 -7.04 -8.13 -2.54
N LEU A 123 -6.94 -6.89 -3.01
CA LEU A 123 -6.53 -5.74 -2.21
C LEU A 123 -7.72 -4.90 -1.72
N SER A 124 -8.94 -5.41 -1.76
CA SER A 124 -10.15 -4.65 -1.40
C SER A 124 -10.14 -4.05 0.01
N THR A 125 -9.38 -4.64 0.95
CA THR A 125 -9.25 -4.17 2.34
C THR A 125 -8.03 -3.30 2.61
N PHE A 126 -7.07 -3.24 1.68
CA PHE A 126 -5.85 -2.40 1.74
C PHE A 126 -5.48 -1.86 0.35
N SER A 127 -6.47 -1.33 -0.33
CA SER A 127 -6.39 -0.93 -1.75
C SER A 127 -5.41 0.21 -2.05
N ASP A 128 -4.99 0.96 -1.04
CA ASP A 128 -3.96 1.98 -1.18
C ASP A 128 -2.62 1.37 -1.64
N GLN A 129 -2.37 0.09 -1.32
CA GLN A 129 -1.16 -0.62 -1.73
C GLN A 129 -1.23 -1.16 -3.16
N ALA A 130 -2.34 -0.97 -3.87
CA ALA A 130 -2.44 -1.32 -5.29
C ALA A 130 -1.39 -0.60 -6.14
N LEU A 131 -1.12 0.67 -5.84
CA LEU A 131 -0.07 1.47 -6.50
C LEU A 131 1.33 0.92 -6.21
N THR A 132 1.61 0.57 -4.95
CA THR A 132 2.90 -0.01 -4.54
C THR A 132 3.15 -1.35 -5.22
N LEU A 133 2.13 -2.24 -5.21
CA LEU A 133 2.22 -3.54 -5.87
C LEU A 133 2.39 -3.38 -7.39
N ALA A 134 1.63 -2.47 -8.01
CA ALA A 134 1.74 -2.17 -9.43
C ALA A 134 3.14 -1.69 -9.83
N ALA A 135 3.78 -0.88 -8.99
CA ALA A 135 5.11 -0.34 -9.25
C ALA A 135 6.21 -1.40 -9.23
N ILE A 136 6.09 -2.46 -8.40
CA ILE A 136 7.06 -3.55 -8.33
C ILE A 136 6.72 -4.75 -9.23
N ALA A 137 5.47 -4.86 -9.67
CA ALA A 137 4.97 -5.96 -10.51
C ALA A 137 5.79 -6.20 -11.79
N PRO A 138 6.32 -5.17 -12.49
CA PRO A 138 7.14 -5.37 -13.69
C PRO A 138 8.43 -6.18 -13.46
N PHE A 139 8.88 -6.26 -12.22
CA PHE A 139 10.11 -6.95 -11.83
C PHE A 139 9.88 -8.39 -11.35
N ALA A 140 8.61 -8.83 -11.30
CA ALA A 140 8.26 -10.22 -11.01
C ALA A 140 8.59 -11.14 -12.19
N ASN A 141 8.67 -12.45 -11.92
CA ASN A 141 8.96 -13.45 -12.96
C ASN A 141 7.71 -13.93 -13.71
N GLU A 142 6.54 -13.77 -13.08
CA GLU A 142 5.23 -14.12 -13.63
C GLU A 142 4.28 -12.92 -13.51
N PRO A 143 3.16 -12.91 -14.25
CA PRO A 143 2.19 -11.83 -14.16
C PRO A 143 1.63 -11.63 -12.74
N VAL A 144 1.38 -10.37 -12.40
CA VAL A 144 0.80 -9.93 -11.13
C VAL A 144 -0.63 -9.46 -11.38
N GLY A 145 -1.60 -10.08 -10.71
CA GLY A 145 -2.99 -9.67 -10.67
C GLY A 145 -3.29 -8.85 -9.40
N ILE A 146 -3.96 -7.73 -9.56
CA ILE A 146 -4.41 -6.86 -8.47
C ILE A 146 -5.92 -6.77 -8.59
N GLU A 147 -6.65 -7.40 -7.68
CA GLU A 147 -8.10 -7.51 -7.72
C GLU A 147 -8.77 -6.71 -6.60
N GLY A 148 -10.09 -6.48 -6.73
CA GLY A 148 -10.88 -5.81 -5.70
C GLY A 148 -10.67 -4.29 -5.62
N ILE A 149 -10.10 -3.67 -6.64
CA ILE A 149 -9.64 -2.27 -6.61
C ILE A 149 -10.43 -1.31 -7.50
N SER A 150 -11.54 -1.72 -8.11
CA SER A 150 -12.31 -0.85 -9.03
C SER A 150 -12.73 0.50 -8.41
N HIS A 151 -12.89 0.56 -7.08
CA HIS A 151 -13.28 1.77 -6.36
C HIS A 151 -12.16 2.83 -6.28
N ILE A 152 -10.87 2.47 -6.49
CA ILE A 152 -9.77 3.44 -6.42
C ILE A 152 -9.75 4.43 -7.59
N ARG A 153 -10.63 4.26 -8.59
CA ARG A 153 -10.89 5.27 -9.63
C ARG A 153 -11.50 6.56 -9.08
N LEU A 154 -12.11 6.49 -7.90
CA LEU A 154 -12.85 7.59 -7.28
C LEU A 154 -12.11 8.17 -6.05
N GLN A 155 -10.82 7.92 -5.94
CA GLN A 155 -9.99 8.46 -4.86
C GLN A 155 -9.36 9.81 -5.26
N GLU A 156 -8.13 10.12 -4.88
CA GLU A 156 -7.46 11.39 -5.17
C GLU A 156 -7.39 11.66 -6.69
N CYS A 157 -7.19 10.61 -7.47
CA CYS A 157 -7.29 10.59 -8.93
C CYS A 157 -7.92 9.27 -9.38
N ASP A 158 -8.14 9.07 -10.68
CA ASP A 158 -8.39 7.73 -11.23
C ASP A 158 -7.09 6.93 -11.16
N ARG A 159 -6.87 6.23 -10.02
CA ARG A 159 -5.64 5.50 -9.75
C ARG A 159 -5.42 4.33 -10.71
N ILE A 160 -6.49 3.70 -11.21
CA ILE A 160 -6.35 2.64 -12.21
C ILE A 160 -5.78 3.21 -13.50
N ASN A 161 -6.34 4.32 -13.99
CA ASN A 161 -5.81 5.00 -15.17
C ASN A 161 -4.37 5.50 -14.92
N ALA A 162 -4.07 6.03 -13.74
CA ALA A 162 -2.73 6.47 -13.40
C ALA A 162 -1.70 5.33 -13.42
N ILE A 163 -2.08 4.13 -12.94
CA ILE A 163 -1.24 2.92 -13.02
C ILE A 163 -1.02 2.54 -14.48
N GLU A 164 -2.09 2.45 -15.28
CA GLU A 164 -2.01 2.03 -16.68
C GLU A 164 -1.13 2.97 -17.52
N GLU A 165 -1.35 4.28 -17.42
CA GLU A 165 -0.57 5.26 -18.18
C GLU A 165 0.92 5.23 -17.76
N ASN A 166 1.23 5.25 -16.47
CA ASN A 166 2.62 5.26 -16.02
C ASN A 166 3.35 3.94 -16.34
N LEU A 167 2.69 2.79 -16.21
CA LEU A 167 3.28 1.51 -16.60
C LEU A 167 3.48 1.42 -18.12
N ALA A 168 2.56 1.96 -18.94
CA ALA A 168 2.73 2.03 -20.39
C ALA A 168 3.94 2.89 -20.77
N GLU A 169 4.15 4.05 -20.13
CA GLU A 169 5.33 4.90 -20.36
C GLU A 169 6.63 4.16 -19.97
N LEU A 170 6.62 3.39 -18.87
CA LEU A 170 7.71 2.50 -18.47
C LEU A 170 7.94 1.32 -19.44
N GLY A 171 7.05 1.14 -20.44
CA GLY A 171 7.11 0.06 -21.43
C GLY A 171 6.57 -1.27 -20.91
N VAL A 172 5.75 -1.26 -19.89
CA VAL A 172 5.16 -2.42 -19.24
C VAL A 172 3.78 -2.72 -19.83
N ARG A 173 3.49 -3.99 -20.09
CA ARG A 173 2.17 -4.43 -20.52
C ARG A 173 1.24 -4.53 -19.31
N VAL A 174 0.08 -3.89 -19.42
CA VAL A 174 -1.01 -3.93 -18.44
C VAL A 174 -2.29 -4.30 -19.15
N GLU A 175 -3.16 -5.03 -18.47
CA GLU A 175 -4.51 -5.34 -18.92
C GLU A 175 -5.49 -5.05 -17.78
N GLU A 176 -6.52 -4.27 -18.06
CA GLU A 176 -7.62 -4.07 -17.12
C GLU A 176 -8.46 -5.35 -17.06
N THR A 177 -8.85 -5.76 -15.84
CA THR A 177 -9.77 -6.85 -15.58
C THR A 177 -11.13 -6.29 -15.09
N GLU A 178 -12.12 -7.15 -14.86
CA GLU A 178 -13.42 -6.72 -14.35
C GLU A 178 -13.33 -5.93 -13.03
N ASN A 179 -12.41 -6.33 -12.14
CA ASN A 179 -12.29 -5.74 -10.79
C ASN A 179 -10.89 -5.20 -10.47
N GLY A 180 -10.01 -5.08 -11.45
CA GLY A 180 -8.63 -4.67 -11.18
C GLY A 180 -7.74 -4.66 -12.40
N LEU A 181 -6.49 -5.08 -12.22
CA LEU A 181 -5.43 -5.02 -13.23
C LEU A 181 -4.63 -6.31 -13.28
N ARG A 182 -4.11 -6.64 -14.45
CA ARG A 182 -3.09 -7.65 -14.66
C ARG A 182 -1.85 -7.03 -15.30
N ILE A 183 -0.73 -7.10 -14.59
CA ILE A 183 0.54 -6.49 -14.98
C ILE A 183 1.52 -7.60 -15.35
N TYR A 184 2.20 -7.43 -16.46
CA TYR A 184 3.14 -8.44 -16.97
C TYR A 184 4.58 -8.06 -16.67
N PRO A 185 5.46 -9.06 -16.45
CA PRO A 185 6.89 -8.81 -16.31
C PRO A 185 7.45 -8.02 -17.49
N ALA A 186 8.41 -7.15 -17.22
CA ALA A 186 9.11 -6.39 -18.24
C ALA A 186 10.59 -6.80 -18.31
N GLU A 187 11.09 -7.07 -19.51
CA GLU A 187 12.52 -7.35 -19.70
C GLU A 187 13.38 -6.13 -19.43
N ARG A 188 12.83 -4.94 -19.67
CA ARG A 188 13.50 -3.66 -19.48
C ARG A 188 12.48 -2.56 -19.16
N ILE A 189 12.79 -1.75 -18.19
CA ILE A 189 12.09 -0.50 -17.88
C ILE A 189 12.65 0.62 -18.76
N LYS A 190 11.77 1.38 -19.40
CA LYS A 190 12.14 2.51 -20.24
C LYS A 190 12.28 3.78 -19.41
N PRO A 191 13.26 4.64 -19.72
CA PRO A 191 13.30 6.00 -19.19
C PRO A 191 12.01 6.74 -19.54
N CYS A 192 11.39 7.38 -18.56
CA CYS A 192 10.18 8.17 -18.78
C CYS A 192 9.94 9.15 -17.63
N GLN A 193 8.97 10.02 -17.83
CA GLN A 193 8.46 10.91 -16.80
C GLN A 193 7.16 10.36 -16.22
N ILE A 194 7.15 10.14 -14.90
CA ILE A 194 5.99 9.68 -14.15
C ILE A 194 5.05 10.86 -13.87
N LYS A 195 3.81 10.75 -14.30
CA LYS A 195 2.75 11.70 -13.99
C LYS A 195 2.14 11.36 -12.63
N THR A 196 2.17 12.29 -11.70
CA THR A 196 1.68 12.04 -10.33
C THR A 196 0.19 12.28 -10.16
N TYR A 197 -0.45 13.02 -11.06
CA TYR A 197 -1.87 13.39 -10.97
C TYR A 197 -2.25 14.10 -9.67
N ASP A 198 -1.30 14.82 -9.06
CA ASP A 198 -1.43 15.43 -7.73
C ASP A 198 -1.79 14.41 -6.62
N ASP A 199 -1.44 13.13 -6.86
CA ASP A 199 -1.64 12.03 -5.90
C ASP A 199 -0.30 11.61 -5.31
N HIS A 200 -0.16 11.84 -3.99
CA HIS A 200 1.02 11.51 -3.21
C HIS A 200 1.40 10.02 -3.29
N ARG A 201 0.42 9.11 -3.36
CA ARG A 201 0.67 7.68 -3.45
C ARG A 201 1.20 7.29 -4.83
N VAL A 202 0.74 7.92 -5.89
CA VAL A 202 1.31 7.71 -7.23
C VAL A 202 2.78 8.14 -7.23
N ALA A 203 3.08 9.32 -6.69
CA ALA A 203 4.45 9.81 -6.63
C ALA A 203 5.37 8.84 -5.86
N MET A 204 5.00 8.46 -4.63
CA MET A 204 5.81 7.61 -3.77
C MET A 204 5.96 6.18 -4.34
N SER A 205 4.86 5.57 -4.82
CA SER A 205 4.92 4.22 -5.38
C SER A 205 5.76 4.16 -6.66
N PHE A 206 5.53 5.06 -7.60
CA PHE A 206 6.24 5.05 -8.87
C PHE A 206 7.68 5.59 -8.80
N THR A 207 8.13 6.01 -7.63
CA THR A 207 9.56 6.20 -7.34
C THR A 207 10.30 4.87 -7.31
N LEU A 208 9.65 3.77 -6.89
CA LEU A 208 10.27 2.45 -6.76
C LEU A 208 10.91 1.93 -8.07
N PRO A 209 10.27 1.98 -9.25
CA PRO A 209 10.94 1.63 -10.51
C PRO A 209 12.21 2.42 -10.77
N GLY A 210 12.25 3.71 -10.37
CA GLY A 210 13.41 4.59 -10.53
C GLY A 210 14.61 4.20 -9.67
N LEU A 211 14.40 3.48 -8.57
CA LEU A 211 15.50 2.96 -7.74
C LEU A 211 16.25 1.83 -8.44
N LYS A 212 15.64 1.18 -9.42
CA LYS A 212 16.23 0.04 -10.16
C LYS A 212 16.55 0.34 -11.61
N ALA A 213 15.92 1.34 -12.21
CA ALA A 213 16.07 1.70 -13.61
C ALA A 213 16.42 3.17 -13.78
N GLU A 214 17.44 3.46 -14.59
CA GLU A 214 17.88 4.82 -14.86
C GLU A 214 16.86 5.59 -15.73
N GLY A 215 16.76 6.91 -15.48
CA GLY A 215 15.99 7.84 -16.30
C GLY A 215 14.47 7.82 -16.04
N VAL A 216 14.04 7.32 -14.89
CA VAL A 216 12.68 7.49 -14.39
C VAL A 216 12.63 8.77 -13.54
N GLU A 217 11.82 9.73 -13.95
CA GLU A 217 11.69 11.04 -13.31
C GLU A 217 10.26 11.24 -12.79
N ILE A 218 10.10 11.73 -11.57
CA ILE A 218 8.79 12.09 -11.01
C ILE A 218 8.50 13.56 -11.31
N ILE A 219 7.43 13.86 -12.06
CA ILE A 219 7.14 15.24 -12.55
C ILE A 219 6.84 16.20 -11.40
N ASP A 220 6.02 15.82 -10.45
CA ASP A 220 5.67 16.62 -9.28
C ASP A 220 5.93 15.84 -7.99
N PRO A 221 7.19 15.78 -7.53
CA PRO A 221 7.54 15.02 -6.34
C PRO A 221 6.95 15.63 -5.06
N TYR A 222 6.63 16.93 -5.07
CA TYR A 222 6.18 17.63 -3.87
C TYR A 222 4.74 17.33 -3.46
N CYS A 223 3.94 16.68 -4.30
CA CYS A 223 2.61 16.21 -3.92
C CYS A 223 2.64 15.21 -2.76
N CYS A 224 3.80 14.57 -2.48
CA CYS A 224 4.01 13.71 -1.30
C CYS A 224 3.78 14.44 0.03
N ARG A 225 3.98 15.76 0.09
CA ARG A 225 3.86 16.56 1.31
C ARG A 225 2.51 16.45 2.00
N LYS A 226 1.51 15.97 1.30
CA LYS A 226 0.18 15.73 1.88
C LYS A 226 0.21 14.74 3.04
N THR A 227 1.08 13.71 2.98
CA THR A 227 1.13 12.63 3.97
C THR A 227 2.54 12.33 4.45
N PHE A 228 3.58 12.64 3.67
CA PHE A 228 4.97 12.38 3.99
C PHE A 228 5.85 13.50 3.43
N GLU A 229 6.03 14.56 4.22
CA GLU A 229 6.63 15.82 3.75
C GLU A 229 8.08 15.64 3.26
N ASP A 230 8.86 14.83 3.96
CA ASP A 230 10.28 14.57 3.74
C ASP A 230 10.56 13.19 3.10
N PHE A 231 9.58 12.62 2.36
CA PHE A 231 9.69 11.28 1.79
C PHE A 231 10.99 11.06 0.99
N TYR A 232 11.36 11.99 0.12
CA TYR A 232 12.54 11.82 -0.73
C TYR A 232 13.85 11.95 0.06
N GLU A 233 13.89 12.77 1.10
CA GLU A 233 15.03 12.88 2.00
C GLU A 233 15.24 11.59 2.79
N VAL A 234 14.17 11.05 3.39
CA VAL A 234 14.17 9.77 4.11
C VAL A 234 14.52 8.60 3.17
N LEU A 235 14.00 8.61 1.94
CA LEU A 235 14.32 7.60 0.95
C LEU A 235 15.81 7.62 0.59
N GLU A 236 16.39 8.78 0.34
CA GLU A 236 17.81 8.94 0.03
C GLU A 236 18.69 8.42 1.18
N GLU A 237 18.38 8.79 2.42
CA GLU A 237 19.08 8.29 3.62
C GLU A 237 18.95 6.78 3.83
N SER A 238 17.85 6.17 3.33
CA SER A 238 17.59 4.74 3.49
C SER A 238 18.29 3.86 2.44
N VAL A 239 18.67 4.43 1.28
CA VAL A 239 19.23 3.69 0.14
C VAL A 239 20.75 3.85 0.05
N TYR A 240 21.32 4.91 0.59
CA TYR A 240 22.74 5.28 0.54
C TYR A 240 23.35 5.34 1.96
#